data_8bf21159236a8c2d9273b3151f33cf24
#
_entry.id   8bf21159236a8c2d9273b3151f33cf24
#
_cell.length_a   1.000
_cell.length_b   1.000
_cell.length_c   1.000
_cell.angle_alpha   90.00
_cell.angle_beta   90.00
_cell.angle_gamma   90.00
#
_symmetry.space_group_name_H-M   'P 1'
#
loop_
_entity.id
_entity.type
_entity.pdbx_description
1 polymer ?
#
loop_
_entity_poly.entity_id
_entity_poly.type
_entity_poly.pdbx_seq_one_letter_code
_entity_poly.pdbx_strand_id
1 'polypeptide(L)'
;MGHGQSHSKVITYSAHIIQNKSLSGDMDEILRLQGVGWLKRRAISLATVTLYVKHYKDDSGVEHIDIEQKLTGGIPGTTEKRILDWTFREHDDSLYGAVRGKSRRVKLDEIETEFLKKGWLEDTEEHGGINAYAQSDTAKSGTSWTADQV
;
A
#
# COMPACT_ATOMS: atom_id res chain seq x y z
N MET A 1 33.43 -26.22 20.13
CA MET A 1 32.91 -24.87 20.11
C MET A 1 31.78 -24.83 19.09
N GLY A 2 30.54 -24.95 19.57
CA GLY A 2 29.36 -24.91 18.71
C GLY A 2 29.00 -23.46 18.38
N HIS A 3 29.09 -23.09 17.11
CA HIS A 3 28.48 -21.89 16.61
C HIS A 3 26.98 -22.14 16.54
N GLY A 4 26.24 -21.68 17.54
CA GLY A 4 24.79 -21.59 17.47
C GLY A 4 24.41 -20.60 16.38
N GLN A 5 23.98 -21.09 15.24
CA GLN A 5 23.28 -20.29 14.25
C GLN A 5 21.95 -19.86 14.87
N SER A 6 21.86 -18.61 15.28
CA SER A 6 20.60 -17.95 15.60
C SER A 6 19.79 -17.88 14.30
N HIS A 7 18.89 -18.84 14.11
CA HIS A 7 17.87 -18.73 13.07
C HIS A 7 16.92 -17.61 13.51
N SER A 8 17.14 -16.42 12.99
CA SER A 8 16.19 -15.32 13.13
C SER A 8 14.86 -15.81 12.52
N LYS A 9 13.86 -15.98 13.37
CA LYS A 9 12.55 -16.45 12.98
C LYS A 9 11.94 -15.40 12.03
N VAL A 10 11.94 -15.70 10.74
CA VAL A 10 11.27 -14.87 9.72
C VAL A 10 9.78 -14.88 10.06
N ILE A 11 9.28 -13.78 10.59
CA ILE A 11 7.85 -13.63 10.85
C ILE A 11 7.19 -13.40 9.50
N THR A 12 6.50 -14.43 8.99
CA THR A 12 5.68 -14.31 7.78
C THR A 12 4.23 -14.24 8.21
N TYR A 13 3.55 -13.17 7.83
CA TYR A 13 2.12 -13.00 8.00
C TYR A 13 1.45 -12.99 6.63
N SER A 14 0.33 -13.71 6.50
CA SER A 14 -0.48 -13.69 5.28
C SER A 14 -1.94 -13.46 5.65
N ALA A 15 -2.61 -12.56 4.94
CA ALA A 15 -4.01 -12.24 5.15
C ALA A 15 -4.76 -12.10 3.83
N HIS A 16 -6.05 -12.45 3.88
CA HIS A 16 -7.04 -12.10 2.86
C HIS A 16 -7.96 -11.03 3.46
N ILE A 17 -7.98 -9.86 2.86
CA ILE A 17 -8.77 -8.73 3.34
C ILE A 17 -9.80 -8.39 2.28
N ILE A 18 -11.09 -8.43 2.65
CA ILE A 18 -12.20 -8.08 1.76
C ILE A 18 -12.70 -6.69 2.18
N GLN A 19 -12.80 -5.79 1.20
CA GLN A 19 -13.32 -4.45 1.44
C GLN A 19 -14.76 -4.49 1.97
N ASN A 20 -14.98 -3.84 3.11
CA ASN A 20 -16.33 -3.58 3.62
C ASN A 20 -16.81 -2.21 3.09
N LYS A 21 -17.64 -2.23 2.07
CA LYS A 21 -18.12 -1.00 1.41
C LYS A 21 -18.97 -0.12 2.32
N SER A 22 -19.65 -0.67 3.31
CA SER A 22 -20.48 0.12 4.24
C SER A 22 -19.67 0.92 5.25
N LEU A 23 -18.44 0.48 5.50
CA LEU A 23 -17.49 1.15 6.40
C LEU A 23 -16.40 1.93 5.65
N SER A 24 -16.34 1.78 4.31
CA SER A 24 -15.36 2.48 3.48
C SER A 24 -15.89 3.85 3.06
N GLY A 25 -15.02 4.85 3.05
CA GLY A 25 -15.31 6.16 2.47
C GLY A 25 -15.49 6.10 0.95
N ASP A 26 -15.89 7.23 0.38
CA ASP A 26 -16.04 7.37 -1.08
C ASP A 26 -14.66 7.38 -1.76
N MET A 27 -14.38 6.32 -2.49
CA MET A 27 -13.15 6.18 -3.26
C MET A 27 -13.18 6.92 -4.60
N ASP A 28 -14.35 7.36 -5.09
CA ASP A 28 -14.48 7.96 -6.41
C ASP A 28 -13.66 9.25 -6.54
N GLU A 29 -13.73 10.11 -5.55
CA GLU A 29 -12.98 11.38 -5.56
C GLU A 29 -11.46 11.15 -5.50
N ILE A 30 -11.00 10.20 -4.70
CA ILE A 30 -9.58 9.85 -4.62
C ILE A 30 -9.08 9.36 -5.99
N LEU A 31 -9.80 8.43 -6.62
CA LEU A 31 -9.46 7.91 -7.94
C LEU A 31 -9.52 8.99 -9.02
N ARG A 32 -10.47 9.93 -8.92
CA ARG A 32 -10.57 11.08 -9.81
C ARG A 32 -9.35 11.98 -9.72
N LEU A 33 -8.92 12.30 -8.51
CA LEU A 33 -7.72 13.13 -8.27
C LEU A 33 -6.45 12.44 -8.76
N GLN A 34 -6.42 11.11 -8.77
CA GLN A 34 -5.33 10.30 -9.32
C GLN A 34 -5.41 10.10 -10.84
N GLY A 35 -6.34 10.78 -11.53
CA GLY A 35 -6.44 10.76 -12.99
C GLY A 35 -7.16 9.52 -13.55
N VAL A 36 -7.82 8.72 -12.73
CA VAL A 36 -8.57 7.55 -13.21
C VAL A 36 -9.86 7.99 -13.91
N GLY A 37 -10.03 7.56 -15.17
CA GLY A 37 -11.20 7.91 -15.99
C GLY A 37 -12.52 7.42 -15.39
N TRP A 38 -13.62 8.15 -15.66
CA TRP A 38 -14.94 7.95 -15.04
C TRP A 38 -15.48 6.52 -15.22
N LEU A 39 -15.26 5.90 -16.39
CA LEU A 39 -15.73 4.56 -16.68
C LEU A 39 -15.05 3.51 -15.77
N LYS A 40 -13.72 3.62 -15.61
CA LYS A 40 -12.98 2.76 -14.69
C LYS A 40 -13.43 2.96 -13.24
N ARG A 41 -13.60 4.22 -12.80
CA ARG A 41 -14.10 4.53 -11.45
C ARG A 41 -15.47 3.91 -11.20
N ARG A 42 -16.39 4.02 -12.17
CA ARG A 42 -17.72 3.42 -12.07
C ARG A 42 -17.64 1.89 -11.95
N ALA A 43 -16.81 1.24 -12.75
CA ALA A 43 -16.60 -0.21 -12.68
C ALA A 43 -16.04 -0.63 -11.31
N ILE A 44 -15.04 0.09 -10.80
CA ILE A 44 -14.42 -0.16 -9.49
C ILE A 44 -15.45 0.01 -8.36
N SER A 45 -16.32 1.02 -8.43
CA SER A 45 -17.35 1.25 -7.40
C SER A 45 -18.33 0.10 -7.25
N LEU A 46 -18.55 -0.67 -8.30
CA LEU A 46 -19.42 -1.85 -8.31
C LEU A 46 -18.68 -3.13 -7.90
N ALA A 47 -17.37 -3.19 -8.09
CA ALA A 47 -16.56 -4.35 -7.78
C ALA A 47 -16.40 -4.57 -6.27
N THR A 48 -16.18 -5.81 -5.88
CA THR A 48 -15.66 -6.14 -4.55
C THR A 48 -14.14 -6.28 -4.66
N VAL A 49 -13.43 -5.59 -3.81
CA VAL A 49 -11.96 -5.63 -3.74
C VAL A 49 -11.54 -6.65 -2.69
N THR A 50 -10.64 -7.55 -3.07
CA THR A 50 -9.98 -8.49 -2.17
C THR A 50 -8.47 -8.27 -2.25
N LEU A 51 -7.83 -8.09 -1.10
CA LEU A 51 -6.39 -7.98 -0.97
C LEU A 51 -5.82 -9.29 -0.44
N TYR A 52 -4.80 -9.80 -1.11
CA TYR A 52 -3.96 -10.89 -0.63
C TYR A 52 -2.63 -10.28 -0.18
N VAL A 53 -2.44 -10.24 1.12
CA VAL A 53 -1.28 -9.58 1.74
C VAL A 53 -0.30 -10.62 2.24
N LYS A 54 0.98 -10.45 1.91
CA LYS A 54 2.08 -11.21 2.48
C LYS A 54 3.11 -10.23 3.06
N HIS A 55 3.35 -10.34 4.36
CA HIS A 55 4.28 -9.52 5.09
C HIS A 55 5.40 -10.40 5.65
N TYR A 56 6.65 -10.07 5.33
CA TYR A 56 7.81 -10.90 5.70
C TYR A 56 9.09 -10.08 5.79
N LYS A 57 10.10 -10.69 6.40
CA LYS A 57 11.49 -10.22 6.30
C LYS A 57 12.27 -11.19 5.43
N ASP A 58 13.11 -10.66 4.57
CA ASP A 58 14.03 -11.46 3.78
C ASP A 58 15.23 -11.95 4.61
N ASP A 59 16.13 -12.74 4.01
CA ASP A 59 17.30 -13.30 4.68
C ASP A 59 18.29 -12.22 5.16
N SER A 60 18.21 -11.01 4.61
CA SER A 60 19.00 -9.85 5.02
C SER A 60 18.32 -9.06 6.15
N GLY A 61 17.13 -9.46 6.58
CA GLY A 61 16.32 -8.79 7.59
C GLY A 61 15.53 -7.58 7.08
N VAL A 62 15.51 -7.34 5.78
CA VAL A 62 14.72 -6.27 5.16
C VAL A 62 13.26 -6.66 5.15
N GLU A 63 12.40 -5.73 5.52
CA GLU A 63 10.96 -5.92 5.65
C GLU A 63 10.24 -5.67 4.33
N HIS A 64 9.35 -6.59 3.94
CA HIS A 64 8.60 -6.57 2.69
C HIS A 64 7.11 -6.74 2.92
N ILE A 65 6.30 -6.10 2.08
CA ILE A 65 4.86 -6.34 1.98
C ILE A 65 4.50 -6.51 0.51
N ASP A 66 4.05 -7.70 0.15
CA ASP A 66 3.48 -7.98 -1.16
C ASP A 66 1.95 -7.93 -1.05
N ILE A 67 1.31 -7.17 -1.92
CA ILE A 67 -0.14 -7.00 -1.97
C ILE A 67 -0.61 -7.35 -3.37
N GLU A 68 -1.40 -8.40 -3.50
CA GLU A 68 -2.14 -8.70 -4.72
C GLU A 68 -3.59 -8.26 -4.53
N GLN A 69 -4.06 -7.34 -5.37
CA GLN A 69 -5.42 -6.85 -5.36
C GLN A 69 -6.22 -7.52 -6.46
N LYS A 70 -7.35 -8.13 -6.11
CA LYS A 70 -8.32 -8.72 -7.05
C LYS A 70 -9.65 -8.00 -6.96
N LEU A 71 -10.26 -7.77 -8.12
CA LEU A 71 -11.57 -7.16 -8.25
C LEU A 71 -12.54 -8.12 -8.93
N THR A 72 -13.80 -8.14 -8.48
CA THR A 72 -14.87 -8.88 -9.18
C THR A 72 -15.23 -8.19 -10.50
N GLY A 73 -15.94 -8.90 -11.38
CA GLY A 73 -16.41 -8.35 -12.66
C GLY A 73 -15.38 -8.32 -13.77
N GLY A 74 -14.28 -9.10 -13.66
CA GLY A 74 -13.23 -9.20 -14.69
C GLY A 74 -12.36 -7.95 -14.82
N ILE A 75 -12.39 -7.05 -13.83
CA ILE A 75 -11.53 -5.88 -13.78
C ILE A 75 -10.11 -6.33 -13.43
N PRO A 76 -9.07 -5.94 -14.19
CA PRO A 76 -7.69 -6.25 -13.85
C PRO A 76 -7.35 -5.71 -12.46
N GLY A 77 -6.76 -6.55 -11.62
CA GLY A 77 -6.18 -6.14 -10.34
C GLY A 77 -4.77 -5.61 -10.48
N THR A 78 -4.20 -5.22 -9.36
CA THR A 78 -2.83 -4.74 -9.26
C THR A 78 -2.00 -5.63 -8.35
N THR A 79 -0.70 -5.63 -8.54
CA THR A 79 0.25 -6.28 -7.62
C THR A 79 1.30 -5.26 -7.22
N GLU A 80 1.44 -5.05 -5.93
CA GLU A 80 2.44 -4.16 -5.35
C GLU A 80 3.43 -4.98 -4.52
N LYS A 81 4.71 -4.75 -4.73
CA LYS A 81 5.80 -5.30 -3.90
C LYS A 81 6.49 -4.14 -3.20
N ARG A 82 6.21 -3.99 -1.92
CA ARG A 82 6.74 -2.90 -1.12
C ARG A 82 7.94 -3.38 -0.31
N ILE A 83 9.04 -2.63 -0.37
CA ILE A 83 10.20 -2.78 0.50
C ILE A 83 10.19 -1.61 1.47
N LEU A 84 10.27 -1.89 2.78
CA LEU A 84 10.12 -0.86 3.82
C LEU A 84 11.45 -0.17 4.13
N ASP A 85 12.12 0.37 3.11
CA ASP A 85 13.43 1.03 3.20
C ASP A 85 13.42 2.51 2.82
N TRP A 86 12.21 3.07 2.60
CA TRP A 86 11.99 4.47 2.22
C TRP A 86 12.68 4.90 0.92
N THR A 87 12.95 3.95 0.01
CA THR A 87 13.56 4.20 -1.28
C THR A 87 12.51 4.24 -2.39
N PHE A 88 12.53 5.28 -3.22
CA PHE A 88 11.63 5.37 -4.36
C PHE A 88 11.88 4.27 -5.38
N ARG A 89 10.79 3.63 -5.83
CA ARG A 89 10.76 2.67 -6.91
C ARG A 89 9.70 3.04 -7.91
N GLU A 90 10.05 2.94 -9.19
CA GLU A 90 9.15 3.20 -10.31
C GLU A 90 8.47 1.90 -10.74
N HIS A 91 7.21 1.98 -11.14
CA HIS A 91 6.50 0.92 -11.84
C HIS A 91 5.37 1.49 -12.69
N ASP A 92 4.95 0.71 -13.68
CA ASP A 92 3.77 1.01 -14.48
C ASP A 92 2.57 0.27 -13.90
N ASP A 93 1.59 1.02 -13.44
CA ASP A 93 0.34 0.51 -12.90
C ASP A 93 -0.77 0.52 -13.95
N SER A 94 -1.58 -0.54 -14.00
CA SER A 94 -2.66 -0.66 -15.00
C SER A 94 -3.79 0.37 -14.80
N LEU A 95 -3.92 0.90 -13.59
CA LEU A 95 -4.94 1.88 -13.23
C LEU A 95 -4.42 3.31 -13.28
N TYR A 96 -3.22 3.54 -12.73
CA TYR A 96 -2.63 4.87 -12.52
C TYR A 96 -1.57 5.26 -13.55
N GLY A 97 -1.12 4.32 -14.39
CA GLY A 97 -0.01 4.53 -15.31
C GLY A 97 1.35 4.54 -14.61
N ALA A 98 2.29 5.33 -15.12
CA ALA A 98 3.63 5.43 -14.54
C ALA A 98 3.58 6.14 -13.18
N VAL A 99 4.03 5.44 -12.14
CA VAL A 99 4.06 5.92 -10.76
C VAL A 99 5.41 5.58 -10.12
N ARG A 100 5.74 6.29 -9.05
CA ARG A 100 6.83 5.93 -8.16
C ARG A 100 6.38 6.01 -6.71
N GLY A 101 6.82 5.05 -5.91
CA GLY A 101 6.42 4.96 -4.52
C GLY A 101 7.56 4.54 -3.62
N LYS A 102 7.40 4.79 -2.33
CA LYS A 102 8.29 4.35 -1.26
C LYS A 102 7.49 4.02 -0.01
N SER A 103 8.00 3.11 0.79
CA SER A 103 7.33 2.68 2.02
C SER A 103 8.33 2.52 3.16
N ARG A 104 7.86 2.72 4.38
CA ARG A 104 8.64 2.52 5.60
C ARG A 104 7.75 2.08 6.76
N ARG A 105 8.36 1.47 7.75
CA ARG A 105 7.78 1.42 9.10
C ARG A 105 7.99 2.78 9.76
N VAL A 106 7.00 3.26 10.51
CA VAL A 106 7.01 4.61 11.06
C VAL A 106 6.30 4.62 12.41
N LYS A 107 6.78 5.42 13.34
CA LYS A 107 6.03 5.83 14.54
C LYS A 107 5.05 6.95 14.15
N LEU A 108 3.93 7.07 14.85
CA LEU A 108 2.89 8.05 14.50
C LEU A 108 3.40 9.51 14.59
N ASP A 109 4.32 9.80 15.49
CA ASP A 109 4.95 11.12 15.65
C ASP A 109 5.91 11.49 14.51
N GLU A 110 6.41 10.49 13.77
CA GLU A 110 7.29 10.69 12.61
C GLU A 110 6.53 10.94 11.29
N ILE A 111 5.19 10.83 11.28
CA ILE A 111 4.36 11.10 10.11
C ILE A 111 4.30 12.61 9.89
N GLU A 112 4.53 13.07 8.65
CA GLU A 112 4.51 14.50 8.34
C GLU A 112 3.10 15.06 8.20
N THR A 113 2.16 14.25 7.71
CA THR A 113 0.77 14.65 7.46
C THR A 113 -0.06 14.57 8.74
N GLU A 114 -0.40 15.71 9.32
CA GLU A 114 -1.13 15.80 10.60
C GLU A 114 -2.47 15.04 10.62
N PHE A 115 -3.18 14.98 9.49
CA PHE A 115 -4.42 14.21 9.38
C PHE A 115 -4.20 12.72 9.64
N LEU A 116 -3.07 12.18 9.20
CA LEU A 116 -2.73 10.75 9.33
C LEU A 116 -2.23 10.35 10.71
N LYS A 117 -1.99 11.29 11.62
CA LYS A 117 -1.56 11.01 13.00
C LYS A 117 -2.70 10.68 13.96
N LYS A 118 -3.95 10.85 13.54
CA LYS A 118 -5.11 10.87 14.46
C LYS A 118 -6.01 9.66 14.28
N GLY A 119 -6.66 9.26 15.38
CA GLY A 119 -7.70 8.23 15.35
C GLY A 119 -7.18 6.80 15.41
N TRP A 120 -5.95 6.61 15.79
CA TRP A 120 -5.34 5.29 15.94
C TRP A 120 -5.68 4.64 17.30
N LEU A 121 -5.59 3.32 17.33
CA LEU A 121 -5.71 2.55 18.56
C LEU A 121 -4.38 2.55 19.33
N GLU A 122 -4.41 2.26 20.62
CA GLU A 122 -3.23 2.25 21.49
C GLU A 122 -2.11 1.33 20.99
N ASP A 123 -2.46 0.18 20.43
CA ASP A 123 -1.48 -0.76 19.88
C ASP A 123 -0.72 -0.17 18.67
N THR A 124 -1.37 0.64 17.83
CA THR A 124 -0.71 1.37 16.76
C THR A 124 0.15 2.52 17.29
N GLU A 125 -0.28 3.18 18.36
CA GLU A 125 0.54 4.21 19.03
C GLU A 125 1.82 3.60 19.60
N GLU A 126 1.73 2.40 20.19
CA GLU A 126 2.87 1.68 20.75
C GLU A 126 3.80 1.11 19.68
N HIS A 127 3.25 0.43 18.68
CA HIS A 127 4.03 -0.36 17.71
C HIS A 127 4.32 0.36 16.39
N GLY A 128 3.61 1.48 16.12
CA GLY A 128 3.70 2.22 14.87
C GLY A 128 2.90 1.59 13.73
N GLY A 129 3.01 2.19 12.56
CA GLY A 129 2.32 1.78 11.35
C GLY A 129 3.27 1.57 10.18
N ILE A 130 2.68 1.45 9.01
CA ILE A 130 3.40 1.40 7.74
C ILE A 130 2.96 2.61 6.92
N ASN A 131 3.90 3.51 6.68
CA ASN A 131 3.68 4.68 5.85
C ASN A 131 4.08 4.35 4.40
N ALA A 132 3.21 4.60 3.46
CA ALA A 132 3.46 4.48 2.04
C ALA A 132 3.15 5.80 1.35
N TYR A 133 4.10 6.29 0.59
CA TYR A 133 4.00 7.49 -0.22
C TYR A 133 4.09 7.12 -1.70
N ALA A 134 3.18 7.63 -2.51
CA ALA A 134 3.18 7.42 -3.95
C ALA A 134 2.95 8.74 -4.68
N GLN A 135 3.49 8.83 -5.88
CA GLN A 135 3.25 9.97 -6.79
C GLN A 135 3.24 9.51 -8.24
N SER A 136 2.48 10.23 -9.06
CA SER A 136 2.54 10.04 -10.51
C SER A 136 3.90 10.46 -11.05
N ASP A 137 4.42 9.72 -12.03
CA ASP A 137 5.51 10.20 -12.89
C ASP A 137 4.89 11.09 -13.97
N THR A 138 4.80 12.39 -13.70
CA THR A 138 4.10 13.35 -14.55
C THR A 138 4.67 13.40 -15.96
N ALA A 139 5.97 13.20 -16.12
CA ALA A 139 6.62 13.20 -17.45
C ALA A 139 6.15 12.02 -18.31
N LYS A 140 5.86 10.87 -17.71
CA LYS A 140 5.43 9.65 -18.41
C LYS A 140 3.90 9.50 -18.45
N SER A 141 3.21 9.82 -17.36
CA SER A 141 1.77 9.59 -17.21
C SER A 141 0.89 10.76 -17.67
N GLY A 142 1.43 11.97 -17.71
CA GLY A 142 0.67 13.20 -18.00
C GLY A 142 -0.25 13.64 -16.87
N THR A 143 -0.27 12.93 -15.74
CA THR A 143 -1.04 13.27 -14.53
C THR A 143 -0.12 13.80 -13.44
N SER A 144 -0.65 14.61 -12.51
CA SER A 144 0.12 15.13 -11.38
C SER A 144 -0.66 14.95 -10.08
N TRP A 145 -0.25 14.00 -9.27
CA TRP A 145 -0.82 13.73 -7.96
C TRP A 145 0.21 13.12 -7.01
N THR A 146 -0.05 13.27 -5.74
CA THR A 146 0.67 12.56 -4.66
C THR A 146 -0.35 11.93 -3.71
N ALA A 147 0.01 10.81 -3.10
CA ALA A 147 -0.78 10.14 -2.09
C ALA A 147 0.12 9.72 -0.94
N ASP A 148 -0.30 10.04 0.28
CA ASP A 148 0.34 9.62 1.52
C ASP A 148 -0.67 8.82 2.34
N GLN A 149 -0.27 7.67 2.84
CA GLN A 149 -1.14 6.75 3.58
C GLN A 149 -0.38 6.04 4.70
N VAL A 150 -1.09 5.72 5.76
CA VAL A 150 -0.60 4.92 6.88
C VAL A 150 -1.55 3.77 7.15
#